data_c7494a469cb249611cb38ff5125d7e22
#
_entry.id   c7494a469cb249611cb38ff5125d7e22
#
_cell.length_a   1.000
_cell.length_b   1.000
_cell.length_c   1.000
_cell.angle_alpha   90.00
_cell.angle_beta   90.00
_cell.angle_gamma   90.00
#
_symmetry.space_group_name_H-M   'P 1'
#
loop_
_entity.id
_entity.type
_entity.pdbx_description
1 polymer ?
#
loop_
_entity_poly.entity_id
_entity_poly.type
_entity_poly.pdbx_seq_one_letter_code
_entity_poly.pdbx_strand_id
1 'polypeptide(L)'
;MTKHKKSKNSLSPRQWTFLAYIAGDNNLSDNGIEDIAEMTTVGTSASSYAGVQIDTEGEHDGSVRYEISEPDKTDQAHRIVIDRLPESDSGNPEILLKFLKWGLERYPAKNTIVVVWNHGAGFRTVRRDIAYDDYGTSLDMNELKTAFTRAGLGKNNKIAILGFDAC
;
A
#
# COMPACT_ATOMS: atom_id res chain seq x y z
N MET A 1 -0.92 -6.39 39.70
CA MET A 1 -0.77 -5.68 38.40
C MET A 1 -0.30 -6.67 37.35
N THR A 2 -1.24 -7.28 36.63
CA THR A 2 -0.94 -8.32 35.63
C THR A 2 -0.72 -7.63 34.29
N LYS A 3 0.52 -7.62 33.80
CA LYS A 3 0.85 -7.13 32.47
C LYS A 3 0.24 -8.08 31.43
N HIS A 4 -0.83 -7.69 30.77
CA HIS A 4 -1.31 -8.37 29.58
C HIS A 4 -0.23 -8.23 28.48
N LYS A 5 0.56 -9.27 28.27
CA LYS A 5 1.32 -9.45 27.04
C LYS A 5 0.33 -9.67 25.91
N LYS A 6 0.05 -8.63 25.10
CA LYS A 6 -0.54 -8.84 23.78
C LYS A 6 0.43 -9.73 23.01
N SER A 7 0.03 -10.97 22.76
CA SER A 7 0.67 -11.83 21.77
C SER A 7 0.55 -11.12 20.42
N LYS A 8 1.64 -10.53 19.95
CA LYS A 8 1.75 -10.08 18.56
C LYS A 8 1.87 -11.38 17.75
N ASN A 9 0.81 -11.79 17.07
CA ASN A 9 0.89 -12.76 15.98
C ASN A 9 1.65 -12.07 14.82
N SER A 10 2.97 -11.97 14.96
CA SER A 10 3.82 -11.54 13.86
C SER A 10 4.03 -12.74 12.93
N LEU A 11 3.74 -12.52 11.66
CA LEU A 11 4.07 -13.50 10.61
C LEU A 11 5.58 -13.76 10.60
N SER A 12 5.99 -14.94 10.14
CA SER A 12 7.42 -15.25 9.99
C SER A 12 8.02 -14.41 8.86
N PRO A 13 9.26 -13.87 9.02
CA PRO A 13 9.88 -13.08 7.98
C PRO A 13 10.05 -13.86 6.67
N ARG A 14 9.68 -13.23 5.53
CA ARG A 14 9.89 -13.75 4.17
C ARG A 14 11.04 -13.01 3.48
N GLN A 15 11.32 -13.35 2.23
CA GLN A 15 12.35 -12.66 1.43
C GLN A 15 11.86 -11.31 0.94
N TRP A 16 10.57 -11.19 0.59
CA TRP A 16 9.98 -10.01 -0.02
C TRP A 16 8.66 -9.62 0.63
N THR A 17 8.45 -8.33 0.74
CA THR A 17 7.14 -7.73 0.96
C THR A 17 6.88 -6.74 -0.17
N PHE A 18 5.73 -6.88 -0.82
CA PHE A 18 5.19 -5.94 -1.79
C PHE A 18 4.06 -5.15 -1.13
N LEU A 19 4.16 -3.82 -1.18
CA LEU A 19 3.16 -2.91 -0.63
C LEU A 19 2.68 -1.98 -1.76
N ALA A 20 1.39 -2.05 -2.10
CA ALA A 20 0.77 -1.15 -3.07
C ALA A 20 -0.15 -0.15 -2.36
N TYR A 21 0.12 1.13 -2.55
CA TYR A 21 -0.71 2.24 -2.10
C TYR A 21 -1.44 2.80 -3.31
N ILE A 22 -2.73 2.48 -3.41
CA ILE A 22 -3.59 2.83 -4.55
C ILE A 22 -4.49 3.98 -4.12
N ALA A 23 -4.14 5.20 -4.55
CA ALA A 23 -4.93 6.39 -4.37
C ALA A 23 -5.96 6.48 -5.52
N GLY A 24 -7.03 5.71 -5.41
CA GLY A 24 -8.03 5.53 -6.45
C GLY A 24 -9.33 6.31 -6.21
N ASP A 25 -9.39 7.22 -5.21
CA ASP A 25 -10.52 8.12 -5.01
C ASP A 25 -10.51 9.23 -6.06
N ASN A 26 -10.79 8.83 -7.29
CA ASN A 26 -10.85 9.65 -8.49
C ASN A 26 -11.33 8.80 -9.69
N ASN A 27 -11.31 9.38 -10.89
CA ASN A 27 -11.75 8.70 -12.13
C ASN A 27 -10.96 7.42 -12.51
N LEU A 28 -9.92 7.03 -11.76
CA LEU A 28 -9.20 5.77 -11.94
C LEU A 28 -9.64 4.67 -10.94
N SER A 29 -10.71 4.89 -10.20
CA SER A 29 -11.21 3.95 -9.18
C SER A 29 -11.35 2.52 -9.70
N ASP A 30 -12.02 2.35 -10.84
CA ASP A 30 -12.21 1.03 -11.46
C ASP A 30 -10.88 0.38 -11.88
N ASN A 31 -9.93 1.17 -12.40
CA ASN A 31 -8.60 0.66 -12.78
C ASN A 31 -7.83 0.13 -11.57
N GLY A 32 -7.89 0.84 -10.43
CA GLY A 32 -7.27 0.36 -9.20
C GLY A 32 -7.87 -0.96 -8.70
N ILE A 33 -9.17 -1.15 -8.88
CA ILE A 33 -9.86 -2.42 -8.56
C ILE A 33 -9.42 -3.54 -9.51
N GLU A 34 -9.30 -3.24 -10.82
CA GLU A 34 -8.80 -4.18 -11.83
C GLU A 34 -7.37 -4.63 -11.52
N ASP A 35 -6.47 -3.70 -11.20
CA ASP A 35 -5.08 -4.03 -10.87
C ASP A 35 -4.98 -4.95 -9.64
N ILE A 36 -5.83 -4.75 -8.62
CA ILE A 36 -5.91 -5.69 -7.49
C ILE A 36 -6.42 -7.06 -7.96
N ALA A 37 -7.37 -7.13 -8.88
CA ALA A 37 -7.85 -8.39 -9.44
C ALA A 37 -6.73 -9.10 -10.23
N GLU A 38 -5.93 -8.36 -11.00
CA GLU A 38 -4.77 -8.91 -11.69
C GLU A 38 -3.72 -9.47 -10.73
N MET A 39 -3.46 -8.81 -9.59
CA MET A 39 -2.60 -9.37 -8.55
C MET A 39 -3.05 -10.75 -8.08
N THR A 40 -4.35 -11.04 -8.09
CA THR A 40 -4.88 -12.37 -7.71
C THR A 40 -4.70 -13.41 -8.79
N THR A 41 -4.39 -13.06 -10.02
CA THR A 41 -4.08 -14.04 -11.08
C THR A 41 -2.73 -14.72 -10.86
N VAL A 42 -1.82 -14.06 -10.13
CA VAL A 42 -0.49 -14.57 -9.82
C VAL A 42 -0.40 -14.98 -8.34
N GLY A 43 -0.95 -14.15 -7.44
CA GLY A 43 -0.85 -14.33 -6.01
C GLY A 43 0.57 -14.09 -5.45
N THR A 44 0.78 -14.58 -4.25
CA THR A 44 2.08 -14.54 -3.56
C THR A 44 2.69 -15.94 -3.47
N SER A 45 3.80 -16.08 -2.78
CA SER A 45 4.48 -17.37 -2.57
C SER A 45 4.97 -17.49 -1.14
N ALA A 46 5.46 -18.65 -0.74
CA ALA A 46 6.08 -18.85 0.57
C ALA A 46 7.27 -17.89 0.84
N SER A 47 7.81 -17.23 -0.19
CA SER A 47 8.91 -16.26 -0.08
C SER A 47 8.46 -14.80 -0.10
N SER A 48 7.17 -14.51 -0.35
CA SER A 48 6.67 -13.13 -0.52
C SER A 48 5.34 -12.88 0.16
N TYR A 49 5.15 -11.64 0.64
CA TYR A 49 3.87 -11.09 1.07
C TYR A 49 3.44 -9.99 0.09
N ALA A 50 2.13 -9.78 -0.03
CA ALA A 50 1.60 -8.60 -0.70
C ALA A 50 0.46 -7.99 0.12
N GLY A 51 0.63 -6.72 0.48
CA GLY A 51 -0.36 -5.90 1.17
C GLY A 51 -0.75 -4.71 0.30
N VAL A 52 -2.03 -4.46 0.19
CA VAL A 52 -2.58 -3.38 -0.63
C VAL A 52 -3.47 -2.51 0.23
N GLN A 53 -3.40 -1.19 0.07
CA GLN A 53 -4.44 -0.27 0.49
C GLN A 53 -4.96 0.43 -0.75
N ILE A 54 -6.27 0.45 -0.91
CA ILE A 54 -6.95 1.19 -1.96
C ILE A 54 -7.99 2.12 -1.33
N ASP A 55 -8.04 3.32 -1.85
CA ASP A 55 -9.13 4.28 -1.70
C ASP A 55 -9.87 4.36 -3.02
N THR A 56 -11.20 4.42 -3.01
CA THR A 56 -12.00 4.39 -4.23
C THR A 56 -13.12 5.41 -4.17
N GLU A 57 -13.42 6.02 -5.31
CA GLU A 57 -14.59 6.89 -5.49
C GLU A 57 -15.89 6.09 -5.28
N GLY A 58 -16.87 6.66 -4.58
CA GLY A 58 -18.25 6.21 -4.55
C GLY A 58 -18.77 5.63 -3.23
N GLU A 59 -19.81 4.77 -3.28
CA GLU A 59 -20.65 4.34 -2.15
C GLU A 59 -19.94 3.58 -1.03
N HIS A 60 -18.67 3.27 -1.16
CA HIS A 60 -17.88 2.62 -0.13
C HIS A 60 -17.00 3.64 0.56
N ASP A 61 -17.63 4.44 1.44
CA ASP A 61 -16.94 5.41 2.27
C ASP A 61 -15.71 4.81 2.94
N GLY A 62 -14.52 5.05 2.38
CA GLY A 62 -13.24 4.77 3.00
C GLY A 62 -12.35 3.74 2.31
N SER A 63 -11.13 3.74 2.77
CA SER A 63 -10.08 2.86 2.22
C SER A 63 -10.23 1.42 2.71
N VAL A 64 -9.82 0.46 1.87
CA VAL A 64 -9.77 -0.96 2.22
C VAL A 64 -8.34 -1.47 2.14
N ARG A 65 -7.94 -2.26 3.13
CA ARG A 65 -6.67 -2.99 3.13
C ARG A 65 -6.90 -4.45 2.80
N TYR A 66 -6.13 -4.93 1.84
CA TYR A 66 -6.14 -6.32 1.42
C TYR A 66 -4.79 -6.99 1.64
N GLU A 67 -4.84 -8.30 1.86
CA GLU A 67 -3.73 -9.21 1.66
C GLU A 67 -4.02 -10.02 0.40
N ILE A 68 -3.03 -10.15 -0.48
CA ILE A 68 -3.11 -11.09 -1.60
C ILE A 68 -2.51 -12.41 -1.13
N SER A 69 -3.31 -13.47 -1.20
CA SER A 69 -2.91 -14.78 -0.70
C SER A 69 -1.92 -15.49 -1.62
N GLU A 70 -1.33 -16.56 -1.10
CA GLU A 70 -0.76 -17.59 -1.97
C GLU A 70 -1.89 -18.30 -2.72
N PRO A 71 -1.62 -18.84 -3.93
CA PRO A 71 -2.57 -19.71 -4.61
C PRO A 71 -2.97 -20.90 -3.73
N ASP A 72 -4.23 -21.23 -3.75
CA ASP A 72 -4.78 -22.39 -3.04
C ASP A 72 -4.60 -23.67 -3.85
N LYS A 73 -5.26 -24.78 -3.43
CA LYS A 73 -5.20 -26.07 -4.11
C LYS A 73 -5.83 -26.07 -5.51
N THR A 74 -6.57 -25.03 -5.85
CA THR A 74 -7.17 -24.83 -7.19
C THR A 74 -6.36 -23.89 -8.06
N ASP A 75 -5.13 -23.54 -7.61
CA ASP A 75 -4.22 -22.60 -8.26
C ASP A 75 -4.80 -21.18 -8.34
N GLN A 76 -5.61 -20.80 -7.35
CA GLN A 76 -6.20 -19.46 -7.25
C GLN A 76 -5.73 -18.73 -6.01
N ALA A 77 -5.26 -17.50 -6.19
CA ALA A 77 -5.04 -16.56 -5.10
C ALA A 77 -6.28 -15.70 -4.85
N HIS A 78 -6.37 -15.14 -3.66
CA HIS A 78 -7.52 -14.34 -3.23
C HIS A 78 -7.07 -13.03 -2.64
N ARG A 79 -7.91 -11.98 -2.79
CA ARG A 79 -7.82 -10.77 -1.99
C ARG A 79 -8.58 -10.95 -0.69
N ILE A 80 -7.87 -10.91 0.42
CA ILE A 80 -8.42 -11.09 1.77
C ILE A 80 -8.56 -9.70 2.39
N VAL A 81 -9.76 -9.31 2.78
CA VAL A 81 -9.98 -8.03 3.50
C VAL A 81 -9.35 -8.14 4.88
N ILE A 82 -8.42 -7.25 5.18
CA ILE A 82 -7.76 -7.15 6.48
C ILE A 82 -8.39 -6.06 7.33
N ASP A 83 -8.55 -4.86 6.76
CA ASP A 83 -9.13 -3.69 7.43
C ASP A 83 -10.07 -2.94 6.48
N ARG A 84 -11.12 -2.36 7.04
CA ARG A 84 -11.91 -1.29 6.44
C ARG A 84 -11.70 -0.04 7.25
N LEU A 85 -11.24 1.01 6.61
CA LEU A 85 -10.89 2.27 7.24
C LEU A 85 -11.95 3.33 6.89
N PRO A 86 -12.14 4.33 7.74
CA PRO A 86 -12.93 5.50 7.38
C PRO A 86 -12.37 6.17 6.13
N GLU A 87 -13.23 6.96 5.47
CA GLU A 87 -12.82 7.85 4.39
C GLU A 87 -11.59 8.67 4.78
N SER A 88 -10.67 8.80 3.84
CA SER A 88 -9.39 9.45 4.10
C SER A 88 -8.76 9.99 2.81
N ASP A 89 -8.19 11.15 2.91
CA ASP A 89 -7.44 11.81 1.86
C ASP A 89 -6.15 11.04 1.51
N SER A 90 -6.15 10.32 0.42
CA SER A 90 -4.99 9.56 -0.08
C SER A 90 -3.81 10.43 -0.52
N GLY A 91 -4.05 11.73 -0.79
CA GLY A 91 -3.01 12.74 -1.01
C GLY A 91 -2.37 13.24 0.28
N ASN A 92 -2.75 12.73 1.45
CA ASN A 92 -2.21 13.15 2.74
C ASN A 92 -1.03 12.25 3.18
N PRO A 93 0.16 12.80 3.44
CA PRO A 93 1.35 12.02 3.83
C PRO A 93 1.18 11.21 5.12
N GLU A 94 0.27 11.61 6.02
CA GLU A 94 -0.02 10.84 7.24
C GLU A 94 -0.79 9.54 6.93
N ILE A 95 -1.61 9.52 5.89
CA ILE A 95 -2.32 8.31 5.45
C ILE A 95 -1.33 7.32 4.84
N LEU A 96 -0.45 7.78 3.95
CA LEU A 96 0.65 6.97 3.42
C LEU A 96 1.54 6.43 4.55
N LEU A 97 1.90 7.27 5.53
CA LEU A 97 2.70 6.85 6.69
C LEU A 97 2.02 5.73 7.49
N LYS A 98 0.70 5.84 7.72
CA LYS A 98 -0.07 4.80 8.43
C LYS A 98 -0.08 3.49 7.65
N PHE A 99 -0.22 3.56 6.33
CA PHE A 99 -0.15 2.39 5.44
C PHE A 99 1.22 1.71 5.51
N LEU A 100 2.30 2.47 5.33
CA LEU A 100 3.66 1.95 5.38
C LEU A 100 3.96 1.26 6.73
N LYS A 101 3.61 1.89 7.85
CA LYS A 101 3.79 1.30 9.18
C LYS A 101 3.00 0.01 9.35
N TRP A 102 1.74 -0.01 8.91
CA TRP A 102 0.90 -1.20 8.93
C TRP A 102 1.52 -2.34 8.12
N GLY A 103 1.92 -2.06 6.87
CA GLY A 103 2.49 -3.08 5.99
C GLY A 103 3.80 -3.65 6.52
N LEU A 104 4.71 -2.79 6.97
CA LEU A 104 6.01 -3.20 7.53
C LEU A 104 5.89 -3.99 8.84
N GLU A 105 4.90 -3.65 9.69
CA GLU A 105 4.67 -4.38 10.94
C GLU A 105 3.99 -5.73 10.68
N ARG A 106 3.04 -5.78 9.73
CA ARG A 106 2.27 -6.97 9.43
C ARG A 106 3.05 -7.99 8.60
N TYR A 107 3.82 -7.53 7.63
CA TYR A 107 4.50 -8.35 6.63
C TYR A 107 6.03 -8.22 6.74
N PRO A 108 6.65 -8.80 7.76
CA PRO A 108 8.09 -8.70 7.94
C PRO A 108 8.82 -9.42 6.80
N ALA A 109 9.78 -8.75 6.18
CA ALA A 109 10.60 -9.32 5.12
C ALA A 109 12.00 -8.72 5.10
N LYS A 110 12.91 -9.39 4.38
CA LYS A 110 14.28 -8.92 4.16
C LYS A 110 14.34 -7.74 3.19
N ASN A 111 13.46 -7.75 2.19
CA ASN A 111 13.39 -6.74 1.16
C ASN A 111 11.95 -6.21 1.04
N THR A 112 11.82 -4.92 0.83
CA THR A 112 10.52 -4.27 0.67
C THR A 112 10.44 -3.58 -0.68
N ILE A 113 9.36 -3.83 -1.40
CA ILE A 113 8.94 -3.12 -2.60
C ILE A 113 7.75 -2.26 -2.19
N VAL A 114 7.76 -0.98 -2.56
CA VAL A 114 6.60 -0.11 -2.38
C VAL A 114 6.23 0.47 -3.74
N VAL A 115 4.97 0.39 -4.09
CA VAL A 115 4.38 1.04 -5.27
C VAL A 115 3.36 2.07 -4.80
N VAL A 116 3.48 3.28 -5.34
CA VAL A 116 2.47 4.34 -5.21
C VAL A 116 1.78 4.45 -6.56
N TRP A 117 0.48 4.21 -6.57
CA TRP A 117 -0.34 4.11 -7.75
C TRP A 117 -1.37 5.24 -7.80
N ASN A 118 -1.42 5.97 -8.90
CA ASN A 118 -2.42 6.99 -9.22
C ASN A 118 -2.06 7.68 -10.55
N HIS A 119 -2.81 8.73 -10.91
CA HIS A 119 -2.34 9.74 -11.85
C HIS A 119 -1.00 10.32 -11.40
N GLY A 120 -0.08 10.47 -12.34
CA GLY A 120 1.14 11.24 -12.16
C GLY A 120 1.06 12.56 -12.94
N ALA A 121 1.60 13.63 -12.37
CA ALA A 121 1.75 14.90 -13.09
C ALA A 121 2.80 14.83 -14.21
N GLY A 122 3.44 13.67 -14.39
CA GLY A 122 4.54 13.46 -15.32
C GLY A 122 5.79 14.28 -14.98
N PHE A 123 6.87 14.02 -15.69
CA PHE A 123 8.13 14.77 -15.54
C PHE A 123 8.09 16.21 -16.07
N ARG A 124 6.98 16.63 -16.67
CA ARG A 124 6.86 17.91 -17.40
C ARG A 124 6.18 19.04 -16.63
N THR A 125 5.64 18.79 -15.46
CA THR A 125 5.01 19.83 -14.64
C THR A 125 5.95 20.38 -13.58
N VAL A 126 5.73 21.62 -13.16
CA VAL A 126 6.49 22.31 -12.11
C VAL A 126 6.33 21.61 -10.76
N ARG A 127 5.24 20.89 -10.57
CA ARG A 127 4.97 20.01 -9.41
C ARG A 127 5.08 18.55 -9.85
N ARG A 128 5.89 17.80 -9.14
CA ARG A 128 6.06 16.34 -9.30
C ARG A 128 5.25 15.63 -8.23
N ASP A 129 3.93 15.79 -8.30
CA ASP A 129 3.00 15.27 -7.32
C ASP A 129 2.45 13.93 -7.80
N ILE A 130 2.10 13.06 -6.86
CA ILE A 130 1.47 11.76 -7.08
C ILE A 130 0.36 11.55 -6.04
N ALA A 131 -0.46 10.54 -6.23
CA ALA A 131 -1.57 10.21 -5.34
C ALA A 131 -2.59 11.35 -5.23
N TYR A 132 -3.10 11.80 -6.38
CA TYR A 132 -4.18 12.77 -6.44
C TYR A 132 -5.47 12.16 -5.90
N ASP A 133 -6.16 12.93 -5.10
CA ASP A 133 -7.39 12.58 -4.42
C ASP A 133 -8.47 13.62 -4.74
N ASP A 134 -9.73 13.24 -4.69
CA ASP A 134 -10.87 14.14 -4.96
C ASP A 134 -10.97 15.30 -3.96
N TYR A 135 -10.31 15.21 -2.80
CA TYR A 135 -10.08 16.37 -1.92
C TYR A 135 -9.22 17.47 -2.54
N GLY A 136 -8.65 17.22 -3.73
CA GLY A 136 -7.78 18.17 -4.43
C GLY A 136 -6.37 18.22 -3.87
N THR A 137 -5.98 17.22 -3.10
CA THR A 137 -4.65 17.04 -2.53
C THR A 137 -3.81 16.09 -3.38
N SER A 138 -2.51 16.07 -3.12
CA SER A 138 -1.53 15.17 -3.75
C SER A 138 -0.26 15.12 -2.91
N LEU A 139 0.53 14.08 -3.08
CA LEU A 139 1.81 13.94 -2.39
C LEU A 139 2.96 14.51 -3.22
N ASP A 140 3.69 15.46 -2.68
CA ASP A 140 4.96 15.89 -3.25
C ASP A 140 6.13 14.97 -2.84
N MET A 141 7.31 15.14 -3.47
CA MET A 141 8.48 14.32 -3.21
C MET A 141 9.05 14.49 -1.81
N ASN A 142 8.84 15.64 -1.14
CA ASN A 142 9.29 15.88 0.23
C ASN A 142 8.35 15.21 1.23
N GLU A 143 7.05 15.23 0.96
CA GLU A 143 6.03 14.55 1.74
C GLU A 143 6.21 13.03 1.67
N LEU A 144 6.42 12.48 0.46
CA LEU A 144 6.80 11.09 0.26
C LEU A 144 8.04 10.75 1.10
N LYS A 145 9.14 11.48 0.93
CA LYS A 145 10.38 11.26 1.68
C LYS A 145 10.13 11.30 3.19
N THR A 146 9.31 12.22 3.66
CA THR A 146 8.98 12.38 5.08
C THR A 146 8.21 11.17 5.58
N ALA A 147 7.16 10.73 4.86
CA ALA A 147 6.36 9.56 5.22
C ALA A 147 7.23 8.30 5.28
N PHE A 148 8.07 8.05 4.27
CA PHE A 148 8.99 6.92 4.24
C PHE A 148 9.99 6.95 5.41
N THR A 149 10.60 8.09 5.68
CA THR A 149 11.56 8.24 6.79
C THR A 149 10.90 7.98 8.14
N ARG A 150 9.70 8.53 8.37
CA ARG A 150 8.92 8.33 9.60
C ARG A 150 8.35 6.91 9.75
N ALA A 151 8.20 6.19 8.65
CA ALA A 151 7.88 4.76 8.67
C ALA A 151 9.09 3.88 9.04
N GLY A 152 10.28 4.47 9.19
CA GLY A 152 11.51 3.75 9.50
C GLY A 152 12.27 3.28 8.26
N LEU A 153 11.83 3.69 7.07
CA LEU A 153 12.50 3.41 5.80
C LEU A 153 13.52 4.51 5.50
N GLY A 154 14.77 4.15 5.25
CA GLY A 154 15.84 5.13 5.02
C GLY A 154 17.22 4.51 5.07
N LYS A 155 18.18 5.21 5.69
CA LYS A 155 19.60 4.83 5.66
C LYS A 155 19.88 3.41 6.17
N ASN A 156 19.20 2.98 7.22
CA ASN A 156 19.44 1.69 7.89
C ASN A 156 18.41 0.60 7.53
N ASN A 157 17.29 0.97 6.90
CA ASN A 157 16.26 0.05 6.45
C ASN A 157 15.80 0.52 5.07
N LYS A 158 16.49 0.07 4.04
CA LYS A 158 16.27 0.54 2.67
C LYS A 158 15.09 -0.16 2.04
N ILE A 159 14.30 0.61 1.30
CA ILE A 159 13.40 0.06 0.31
C ILE A 159 14.27 -0.55 -0.80
N ALA A 160 13.94 -1.77 -1.20
CA ALA A 160 14.64 -2.42 -2.30
C ALA A 160 14.22 -1.81 -3.65
N ILE A 161 12.91 -1.55 -3.80
CA ILE A 161 12.32 -0.94 -5.00
C ILE A 161 11.24 0.05 -4.55
N LEU A 162 11.27 1.26 -5.11
CA LEU A 162 10.18 2.22 -5.08
C LEU A 162 9.67 2.37 -6.51
N GLY A 163 8.44 1.95 -6.76
CA GLY A 163 7.74 2.10 -8.02
C GLY A 163 6.72 3.24 -7.94
N PHE A 164 6.55 3.92 -9.06
CA PHE A 164 5.43 4.82 -9.30
C PHE A 164 4.69 4.26 -10.51
N ASP A 165 3.46 3.81 -10.27
CA ASP A 165 2.54 3.41 -11.32
C ASP A 165 1.63 4.58 -11.60
N ALA A 166 2.05 5.41 -12.53
CA ALA A 166 1.46 6.71 -12.81
C ALA A 166 1.75 7.13 -14.24
N CYS A 167 0.74 7.57 -14.96
CA CYS A 167 0.82 8.08 -16.34
C CYS A 167 0.96 9.61 -16.40
#